data_3a4ff661ff8fca231c9e3c037d0acab2
#
_entry.id   3a4ff661ff8fca231c9e3c037d0acab2
#
_cell.length_a   1.000
_cell.length_b   1.000
_cell.length_c   1.000
_cell.angle_alpha   90.00
_cell.angle_beta   90.00
_cell.angle_gamma   90.00
#
_symmetry.space_group_name_H-M   'P 1'
#
loop_
_entity.id
_entity.type
_entity.pdbx_description
1 polymer ?
#
loop_
_entity_poly.entity_id
_entity_poly.type
_entity_poly.pdbx_seq_one_letter_code
_entity_poly.pdbx_strand_id
1 'polypeptide(L)'
;HKVRNARMYISHFIQVLNLAAIRGEIKKAQKELYHLDPNNHVLPDLSTEEKLIEWGKNIIEGEQARTSQGGFPIYNPAINKVKVHYDIFREHYTTHKLHTKTHSRVYENIEDMRAQADVLILNIWDQVEAFYKDELPYAKLQKCQAYGMIYYYRTGEAKLTPQTDQKIIEDQKKQTTLEWS
;
A
#
# COMPACT_ATOMS: atom_id res chain seq x y z
N HIS A 1 4.99 15.46 -12.50
CA HIS A 1 5.59 16.16 -13.65
C HIS A 1 6.08 15.17 -14.72
N LYS A 2 6.84 14.11 -14.37
CA LYS A 2 7.45 13.13 -15.31
C LYS A 2 6.38 12.36 -16.11
N VAL A 3 5.35 11.83 -15.44
CA VAL A 3 4.21 11.13 -16.06
C VAL A 3 3.48 12.03 -17.06
N ARG A 4 3.20 13.28 -16.68
CA ARG A 4 2.50 14.25 -17.54
C ARG A 4 3.29 14.54 -18.80
N ASN A 5 4.60 14.70 -18.70
CA ASN A 5 5.45 14.97 -19.87
C ASN A 5 5.51 13.74 -20.79
N ALA A 6 5.72 12.54 -20.26
CA ALA A 6 5.71 11.31 -21.06
C ALA A 6 4.36 11.17 -21.81
N ARG A 7 3.24 11.32 -21.09
CA ARG A 7 1.89 11.27 -21.70
C ARG A 7 1.72 12.30 -22.81
N MET A 8 2.15 13.51 -22.59
CA MET A 8 2.06 14.59 -23.58
C MET A 8 2.85 14.27 -24.84
N TYR A 9 4.09 13.83 -24.72
CA TYR A 9 4.93 13.52 -25.88
C TYR A 9 4.47 12.26 -26.62
N ILE A 10 4.04 11.22 -25.92
CA ILE A 10 3.48 9.99 -26.50
C ILE A 10 2.19 10.30 -27.27
N SER A 11 1.24 10.99 -26.64
CA SER A 11 -0.02 11.36 -27.27
C SER A 11 0.18 12.24 -28.50
N HIS A 12 1.06 13.22 -28.41
CA HIS A 12 1.37 14.12 -29.52
C HIS A 12 2.00 13.38 -30.70
N PHE A 13 2.95 12.47 -30.44
CA PHE A 13 3.54 11.64 -31.49
C PHE A 13 2.49 10.79 -32.21
N ILE A 14 1.60 10.13 -31.49
CA ILE A 14 0.52 9.31 -32.06
C ILE A 14 -0.43 10.17 -32.91
N GLN A 15 -0.78 11.37 -32.45
CA GLN A 15 -1.61 12.31 -33.20
C GLN A 15 -0.95 12.72 -34.52
N VAL A 16 0.33 13.07 -34.51
CA VAL A 16 1.09 13.44 -35.72
C VAL A 16 1.22 12.24 -36.66
N LEU A 17 1.47 11.05 -36.16
CA LEU A 17 1.46 9.81 -36.95
C LEU A 17 0.11 9.57 -37.64
N ASN A 18 -0.98 9.72 -36.92
CA ASN A 18 -2.34 9.58 -37.46
C ASN A 18 -2.61 10.65 -38.56
N LEU A 19 -2.21 11.88 -38.32
CA LEU A 19 -2.37 12.94 -39.32
C LEU A 19 -1.51 12.68 -40.57
N ALA A 20 -0.28 12.19 -40.44
CA ALA A 20 0.55 11.80 -41.54
C ALA A 20 -0.05 10.65 -42.37
N ALA A 21 -0.69 9.67 -41.69
CA ALA A 21 -1.43 8.59 -42.37
C ALA A 21 -2.68 9.08 -43.07
N ILE A 22 -3.42 10.03 -42.51
CA ILE A 22 -4.59 10.68 -43.17
C ILE A 22 -4.17 11.44 -44.41
N ARG A 23 -3.04 12.17 -44.38
CA ARG A 23 -2.51 12.90 -45.54
C ARG A 23 -1.87 12.02 -46.60
N GLY A 24 -1.71 10.71 -46.33
CA GLY A 24 -1.06 9.78 -47.25
C GLY A 24 0.48 9.88 -47.28
N GLU A 25 1.09 10.60 -46.33
CA GLU A 25 2.54 10.70 -46.16
C GLU A 25 3.13 9.40 -45.62
N ILE A 26 2.34 8.67 -44.86
CA ILE A 26 2.62 7.34 -44.32
C ILE A 26 1.49 6.38 -44.73
N LYS A 27 1.86 5.22 -45.23
CA LYS A 27 0.85 4.18 -45.59
C LYS A 27 0.08 3.74 -44.35
N LYS A 28 -1.24 3.67 -44.43
CA LYS A 28 -2.10 3.28 -43.32
C LYS A 28 -1.67 1.93 -42.67
N ALA A 29 -1.29 0.95 -43.49
CA ALA A 29 -0.79 -0.35 -43.03
C ALA A 29 0.46 -0.24 -42.14
N GLN A 30 1.30 0.79 -42.31
CA GLN A 30 2.49 0.99 -41.44
C GLN A 30 2.13 1.36 -40.00
N LYS A 31 0.89 1.74 -39.70
CA LYS A 31 0.43 1.95 -38.31
C LYS A 31 0.46 0.68 -37.49
N GLU A 32 0.37 -0.50 -38.11
CA GLU A 32 0.48 -1.79 -37.44
C GLU A 32 1.85 -1.98 -36.77
N LEU A 33 2.91 -1.37 -37.30
CA LEU A 33 4.24 -1.38 -36.67
C LEU A 33 4.24 -0.74 -35.28
N TYR A 34 3.28 0.14 -35.00
CA TYR A 34 3.09 0.83 -33.72
C TYR A 34 1.97 0.19 -32.89
N HIS A 35 1.45 -0.97 -33.29
CA HIS A 35 0.27 -1.63 -32.69
C HIS A 35 -1.01 -0.76 -32.75
N LEU A 36 -1.09 0.15 -33.73
CA LEU A 36 -2.27 0.98 -33.99
C LEU A 36 -3.10 0.39 -35.12
N ASP A 37 -4.42 0.48 -35.00
CA ASP A 37 -5.35 0.10 -36.07
C ASP A 37 -5.15 1.03 -37.28
N PRO A 38 -4.90 0.48 -38.49
CA PRO A 38 -4.76 1.25 -39.73
C PRO A 38 -5.94 2.19 -40.04
N ASN A 39 -7.14 1.79 -39.69
CA ASN A 39 -8.38 2.48 -40.01
C ASN A 39 -8.91 3.37 -38.86
N ASN A 40 -8.37 3.22 -37.67
CA ASN A 40 -8.77 4.03 -36.53
C ASN A 40 -7.74 5.12 -36.24
N HIS A 41 -8.17 6.37 -36.17
CA HIS A 41 -7.31 7.55 -35.92
C HIS A 41 -7.52 8.12 -34.51
N VAL A 42 -8.27 7.42 -33.66
CA VAL A 42 -8.50 7.79 -32.26
C VAL A 42 -7.24 7.53 -31.46
N LEU A 43 -6.95 8.45 -30.54
CA LEU A 43 -5.85 8.26 -29.58
C LEU A 43 -6.16 7.08 -28.64
N PRO A 44 -5.23 6.14 -28.46
CA PRO A 44 -5.44 5.05 -27.50
C PRO A 44 -5.51 5.58 -26.07
N ASP A 45 -6.03 4.76 -25.17
CA ASP A 45 -6.10 5.11 -23.77
C ASP A 45 -4.70 5.17 -23.15
N LEU A 46 -4.34 6.37 -22.65
CA LEU A 46 -3.09 6.68 -21.98
C LEU A 46 -3.31 7.07 -20.51
N SER A 47 -4.43 6.65 -19.90
CA SER A 47 -4.86 7.11 -18.57
C SER A 47 -3.95 6.57 -17.46
N THR A 48 -3.51 5.31 -17.54
CA THR A 48 -2.71 4.66 -16.51
C THR A 48 -1.21 4.68 -16.85
N GLU A 49 -0.37 4.47 -15.83
CA GLU A 49 1.08 4.41 -16.00
C GLU A 49 1.49 3.15 -16.77
N GLU A 50 0.80 2.02 -16.56
CA GLU A 50 1.01 0.78 -17.29
C GLU A 50 0.77 0.96 -18.80
N LYS A 51 -0.33 1.60 -19.17
CA LYS A 51 -0.64 1.91 -20.57
C LYS A 51 0.39 2.88 -21.20
N LEU A 52 0.90 3.84 -20.41
CA LEU A 52 1.97 4.70 -20.87
C LEU A 52 3.29 3.95 -21.12
N ILE A 53 3.62 2.95 -20.29
CA ILE A 53 4.77 2.07 -20.51
C ILE A 53 4.60 1.27 -21.81
N GLU A 54 3.44 0.67 -22.01
CA GLU A 54 3.12 -0.11 -23.20
C GLU A 54 3.17 0.76 -24.47
N TRP A 55 2.41 1.83 -24.49
CA TRP A 55 2.34 2.70 -25.69
C TRP A 55 3.65 3.42 -25.98
N GLY A 56 4.39 3.85 -24.95
CA GLY A 56 5.72 4.43 -25.15
C GLY A 56 6.70 3.47 -25.82
N LYS A 57 6.68 2.20 -25.41
CA LYS A 57 7.45 1.13 -26.05
C LYS A 57 7.01 0.93 -27.51
N ASN A 58 5.71 0.73 -27.73
CA ASN A 58 5.14 0.45 -29.06
C ASN A 58 5.50 1.54 -30.08
N ILE A 59 5.39 2.83 -29.72
CA ILE A 59 5.71 3.91 -30.65
C ILE A 59 7.21 4.06 -30.93
N ILE A 60 8.07 3.79 -29.95
CA ILE A 60 9.52 3.85 -30.14
C ILE A 60 9.98 2.70 -31.04
N GLU A 61 9.54 1.49 -30.80
CA GLU A 61 9.85 0.31 -31.61
C GLU A 61 9.24 0.42 -33.02
N GLY A 62 7.99 0.90 -33.11
CA GLY A 62 7.31 1.11 -34.38
C GLY A 62 8.01 2.14 -35.28
N GLU A 63 8.43 3.27 -34.71
CA GLU A 63 9.16 4.30 -35.50
C GLU A 63 10.54 3.79 -35.93
N GLN A 64 11.22 3.04 -35.07
CA GLN A 64 12.48 2.42 -35.43
C GLN A 64 12.30 1.40 -36.57
N ALA A 65 11.27 0.56 -36.49
CA ALA A 65 10.97 -0.42 -37.55
C ALA A 65 10.60 0.25 -38.86
N ARG A 66 9.76 1.29 -38.85
CA ARG A 66 9.32 2.02 -40.02
C ARG A 66 10.49 2.77 -40.71
N THR A 67 11.34 3.42 -39.94
CA THR A 67 12.49 4.18 -40.46
C THR A 67 13.56 3.24 -40.99
N SER A 68 13.78 2.05 -40.39
CA SER A 68 14.71 1.05 -40.92
C SER A 68 14.23 0.44 -42.25
N GLN A 69 12.94 0.51 -42.56
CA GLN A 69 12.36 0.15 -43.85
C GLN A 69 12.38 1.28 -44.87
N GLY A 70 13.12 2.36 -44.62
CA GLY A 70 13.27 3.51 -45.51
C GLY A 70 12.20 4.61 -45.36
N GLY A 71 11.38 4.56 -44.32
CA GLY A 71 10.44 5.63 -44.01
C GLY A 71 11.12 6.86 -43.46
N PHE A 72 10.64 8.06 -43.85
CA PHE A 72 11.15 9.32 -43.30
C PHE A 72 10.71 9.52 -41.86
N PRO A 73 11.61 9.90 -40.93
CA PRO A 73 11.27 10.10 -39.53
C PRO A 73 10.20 11.17 -39.32
N ILE A 74 9.36 11.01 -38.34
CA ILE A 74 8.46 12.06 -37.84
C ILE A 74 9.31 13.12 -37.12
N TYR A 75 9.14 14.38 -37.47
CA TYR A 75 9.99 15.47 -36.97
C TYR A 75 9.45 16.13 -35.69
N ASN A 76 8.15 16.27 -35.53
CA ASN A 76 7.58 17.04 -34.42
C ASN A 76 6.37 16.36 -33.80
N PRO A 77 6.58 15.69 -32.66
CA PRO A 77 7.84 15.53 -31.93
C PRO A 77 8.72 14.46 -32.58
N ALA A 78 10.04 14.70 -32.63
CA ALA A 78 10.98 13.66 -33.05
C ALA A 78 10.98 12.51 -32.04
N ILE A 79 11.09 11.26 -32.51
CA ILE A 79 11.03 10.07 -31.64
C ILE A 79 12.09 10.08 -30.52
N ASN A 80 13.27 10.63 -30.79
CA ASN A 80 14.33 10.76 -29.79
C ASN A 80 13.88 11.62 -28.60
N LYS A 81 13.10 12.68 -28.83
CA LYS A 81 12.55 13.52 -27.77
C LYS A 81 11.48 12.79 -26.97
N VAL A 82 10.62 12.03 -27.65
CA VAL A 82 9.66 11.15 -27.00
C VAL A 82 10.37 10.13 -26.12
N LYS A 83 11.42 9.49 -26.66
CA LYS A 83 12.22 8.48 -25.95
C LYS A 83 12.84 9.04 -24.66
N VAL A 84 13.44 10.23 -24.70
CA VAL A 84 14.02 10.86 -23.50
C VAL A 84 12.97 10.99 -22.39
N HIS A 85 11.78 11.51 -22.68
CA HIS A 85 10.73 11.68 -21.69
C HIS A 85 10.11 10.36 -21.24
N TYR A 86 10.02 9.38 -22.13
CA TYR A 86 9.60 8.02 -21.82
C TYR A 86 10.60 7.31 -20.90
N ASP A 87 11.90 7.37 -21.20
CA ASP A 87 12.93 6.70 -20.40
C ASP A 87 13.00 7.28 -18.97
N ILE A 88 12.92 8.61 -18.82
CA ILE A 88 12.84 9.29 -17.51
C ILE A 88 11.60 8.82 -16.72
N PHE A 89 10.47 8.68 -17.40
CA PHE A 89 9.23 8.19 -16.77
C PHE A 89 9.35 6.71 -16.40
N ARG A 90 9.85 5.86 -17.31
CA ARG A 90 10.02 4.42 -17.11
C ARG A 90 10.93 4.11 -15.92
N GLU A 91 12.06 4.80 -15.81
CA GLU A 91 12.96 4.66 -14.66
C GLU A 91 12.24 4.99 -13.34
N HIS A 92 11.53 6.10 -13.31
CA HIS A 92 10.74 6.50 -12.13
C HIS A 92 9.63 5.48 -11.79
N TYR A 93 8.92 4.99 -12.80
CA TYR A 93 7.89 3.97 -12.63
C TYR A 93 8.46 2.67 -12.04
N THR A 94 9.57 2.19 -12.60
CA THR A 94 10.23 0.96 -12.13
C THR A 94 10.71 1.10 -10.68
N THR A 95 11.34 2.23 -10.35
CA THR A 95 11.80 2.54 -8.99
C THR A 95 10.62 2.61 -8.02
N HIS A 96 9.54 3.27 -8.40
CA HIS A 96 8.33 3.36 -7.57
C HIS A 96 7.70 1.98 -7.32
N LYS A 97 7.56 1.14 -8.34
CA LYS A 97 7.06 -0.24 -8.20
C LYS A 97 7.92 -1.07 -7.26
N LEU A 98 9.25 -0.94 -7.35
CA LEU A 98 10.18 -1.64 -6.46
C LEU A 98 10.01 -1.18 -5.01
N HIS A 99 9.92 0.13 -4.77
CA HIS A 99 9.69 0.67 -3.43
C HIS A 99 8.35 0.21 -2.85
N THR A 100 7.28 0.25 -3.64
CA THR A 100 5.95 -0.22 -3.21
C THR A 100 6.01 -1.69 -2.80
N LYS A 101 6.65 -2.55 -3.59
CA LYS A 101 6.82 -3.97 -3.26
C LYS A 101 7.62 -4.18 -1.97
N THR A 102 8.70 -3.41 -1.79
CA THR A 102 9.52 -3.47 -0.57
C THR A 102 8.72 -3.02 0.65
N HIS A 103 7.96 -1.92 0.52
CA HIS A 103 7.07 -1.44 1.58
C HIS A 103 6.04 -2.49 1.99
N SER A 104 5.30 -3.08 1.03
CA SER A 104 4.31 -4.12 1.34
C SER A 104 4.92 -5.27 2.14
N ARG A 105 6.10 -5.76 1.72
CA ARG A 105 6.79 -6.84 2.44
C ARG A 105 7.20 -6.44 3.87
N VAL A 106 7.65 -5.19 4.07
CA VAL A 106 8.00 -4.69 5.41
C VAL A 106 6.76 -4.59 6.29
N TYR A 107 5.63 -4.12 5.75
CA TYR A 107 4.37 -4.06 6.49
C TYR A 107 3.88 -5.44 6.91
N GLU A 108 3.91 -6.44 6.02
CA GLU A 108 3.57 -7.83 6.34
C GLU A 108 4.43 -8.36 7.48
N ASN A 109 5.75 -8.14 7.45
CA ASN A 109 6.64 -8.54 8.53
C ASN A 109 6.31 -7.85 9.87
N ILE A 110 5.96 -6.56 9.85
CA ILE A 110 5.57 -5.83 11.06
C ILE A 110 4.24 -6.38 11.62
N GLU A 111 3.29 -6.72 10.77
CA GLU A 111 2.02 -7.31 11.18
C GLU A 111 2.21 -8.66 11.86
N ASP A 112 3.04 -9.54 11.29
CA ASP A 112 3.42 -10.82 11.89
C ASP A 112 4.13 -10.64 13.23
N MET A 113 5.06 -9.69 13.33
CA MET A 113 5.76 -9.38 14.58
C MET A 113 4.82 -8.84 15.66
N ARG A 114 3.82 -8.02 15.29
CA ARG A 114 2.80 -7.53 16.22
C ARG A 114 1.96 -8.68 16.77
N ALA A 115 1.49 -9.57 15.88
CA ALA A 115 0.72 -10.73 16.31
C ALA A 115 1.50 -11.62 17.31
N GLN A 116 2.79 -11.84 17.05
CA GLN A 116 3.66 -12.58 17.97
C GLN A 116 3.85 -11.84 19.30
N ALA A 117 4.06 -10.52 19.26
CA ALA A 117 4.18 -9.71 20.47
C ALA A 117 2.90 -9.72 21.31
N ASP A 118 1.73 -9.64 20.69
CA ASP A 118 0.43 -9.68 21.37
C ASP A 118 0.25 -11.01 22.11
N VAL A 119 0.61 -12.14 21.50
CA VAL A 119 0.57 -13.45 22.14
C VAL A 119 1.50 -13.51 23.35
N LEU A 120 2.71 -12.98 23.23
CA LEU A 120 3.67 -12.94 24.35
C LEU A 120 3.19 -12.03 25.49
N ILE A 121 2.63 -10.87 25.16
CA ILE A 121 2.08 -9.92 26.13
C ILE A 121 0.92 -10.58 26.90
N LEU A 122 -0.01 -11.21 26.21
CA LEU A 122 -1.13 -11.94 26.83
C LEU A 122 -0.63 -13.04 27.77
N ASN A 123 0.34 -13.83 27.33
CA ASN A 123 0.93 -14.90 28.15
C ASN A 123 1.59 -14.33 29.43
N ILE A 124 2.33 -13.22 29.33
CA ILE A 124 2.92 -12.55 30.49
C ILE A 124 1.84 -12.04 31.44
N TRP A 125 0.77 -11.43 30.91
CA TRP A 125 -0.34 -10.93 31.71
C TRP A 125 -1.06 -12.06 32.44
N ASP A 126 -1.33 -13.19 31.77
CA ASP A 126 -1.93 -14.37 32.38
C ASP A 126 -1.06 -14.91 33.54
N GLN A 127 0.28 -14.93 33.35
CA GLN A 127 1.19 -15.35 34.43
C GLN A 127 1.18 -14.39 35.63
N VAL A 128 1.18 -13.08 35.36
CA VAL A 128 1.08 -12.07 36.43
C VAL A 128 -0.23 -12.16 37.18
N GLU A 129 -1.36 -12.33 36.49
CA GLU A 129 -2.66 -12.50 37.11
C GLU A 129 -2.75 -13.80 37.92
N ALA A 130 -2.17 -14.87 37.40
CA ALA A 130 -2.12 -16.16 38.13
C ALA A 130 -1.24 -16.07 39.39
N PHE A 131 -0.11 -15.32 39.33
CA PHE A 131 0.76 -15.11 40.48
C PHE A 131 0.04 -14.39 41.63
N TYR A 132 -0.81 -13.44 41.34
CA TYR A 132 -1.58 -12.67 42.31
C TYR A 132 -3.01 -13.16 42.50
N LYS A 133 -3.32 -14.41 42.14
CA LYS A 133 -4.70 -14.95 42.19
C LYS A 133 -5.32 -14.94 43.59
N ASP A 134 -4.49 -15.14 44.61
CA ASP A 134 -4.92 -15.25 46.02
C ASP A 134 -4.97 -13.88 46.74
N GLU A 135 -4.66 -12.81 46.04
CA GLU A 135 -4.75 -11.44 46.57
C GLU A 135 -6.19 -10.93 46.51
N LEU A 136 -6.51 -9.97 47.42
CA LEU A 136 -7.79 -9.28 47.37
C LEU A 136 -7.97 -8.49 46.03
N PRO A 137 -9.19 -8.32 45.55
CA PRO A 137 -9.44 -7.80 44.20
C PRO A 137 -8.76 -6.45 43.90
N TYR A 138 -8.84 -5.47 44.81
CA TYR A 138 -8.20 -4.18 44.63
C TYR A 138 -6.68 -4.28 44.74
N ALA A 139 -6.14 -5.04 45.70
CA ALA A 139 -4.73 -5.27 45.86
C ALA A 139 -4.15 -5.97 44.62
N LYS A 140 -4.83 -6.99 44.09
CA LYS A 140 -4.47 -7.66 42.82
C LYS A 140 -4.40 -6.67 41.69
N LEU A 141 -5.44 -5.85 41.52
CA LEU A 141 -5.49 -4.83 40.47
C LEU A 141 -4.26 -3.91 40.53
N GLN A 142 -3.91 -3.38 41.70
CA GLN A 142 -2.77 -2.50 41.90
C GLN A 142 -1.43 -3.17 41.53
N LYS A 143 -1.26 -4.42 41.98
CA LYS A 143 -0.05 -5.20 41.68
C LYS A 143 0.07 -5.53 40.20
N CYS A 144 -1.00 -5.90 39.51
CA CYS A 144 -1.00 -6.15 38.09
C CYS A 144 -0.74 -4.87 37.26
N GLN A 145 -1.31 -3.74 37.69
CA GLN A 145 -1.05 -2.44 37.04
C GLN A 145 0.41 -2.02 37.13
N ALA A 146 1.15 -2.40 38.16
CA ALA A 146 2.59 -2.14 38.26
C ALA A 146 3.41 -2.83 37.15
N TYR A 147 2.88 -3.88 36.54
CA TYR A 147 3.44 -4.54 35.35
C TYR A 147 2.92 -3.98 34.02
N GLY A 148 2.26 -2.83 34.05
CA GLY A 148 1.75 -2.16 32.85
C GLY A 148 0.41 -2.68 32.34
N MET A 149 -0.29 -3.55 33.10
CA MET A 149 -1.61 -4.02 32.73
C MET A 149 -2.65 -2.90 32.87
N ILE A 150 -3.49 -2.71 31.86
CA ILE A 150 -4.54 -1.69 31.87
C ILE A 150 -5.89 -2.39 31.92
N TYR A 151 -6.67 -2.07 32.98
CA TYR A 151 -8.01 -2.62 33.17
C TYR A 151 -9.06 -1.60 32.80
N TYR A 152 -10.03 -2.02 32.00
CA TYR A 152 -11.18 -1.20 31.62
C TYR A 152 -12.43 -1.78 32.26
N TYR A 153 -13.21 -0.93 32.94
CA TYR A 153 -14.50 -1.32 33.49
C TYR A 153 -15.59 -1.25 32.41
N ARG A 154 -16.46 -2.24 32.38
CA ARG A 154 -17.64 -2.22 31.50
C ARG A 154 -18.65 -1.19 32.01
N THR A 155 -19.52 -0.72 31.14
CA THR A 155 -20.60 0.19 31.55
C THR A 155 -21.50 -0.47 32.61
N GLY A 156 -21.62 0.16 33.80
CA GLY A 156 -22.38 -0.39 34.93
C GLY A 156 -21.59 -1.30 35.86
N GLU A 157 -20.35 -1.63 35.58
CA GLU A 157 -19.48 -2.40 36.44
C GLU A 157 -18.99 -1.54 37.63
N ALA A 158 -19.06 -2.12 38.86
CA ALA A 158 -18.57 -1.43 40.04
C ALA A 158 -17.03 -1.35 40.04
N LYS A 159 -16.49 -0.16 40.23
CA LYS A 159 -15.04 0.03 40.33
C LYS A 159 -14.48 -0.59 41.61
N LEU A 160 -13.41 -1.33 41.48
CA LEU A 160 -12.64 -1.82 42.63
C LEU A 160 -11.95 -0.64 43.31
N THR A 161 -12.12 -0.60 44.65
CA THR A 161 -11.54 0.45 45.50
C THR A 161 -10.94 -0.18 46.75
N PRO A 162 -10.12 0.51 47.54
CA PRO A 162 -9.62 0.00 48.82
C PRO A 162 -10.73 -0.45 49.74
N GLN A 163 -11.90 0.20 49.73
CA GLN A 163 -13.09 -0.14 50.53
C GLN A 163 -13.68 -1.49 50.10
N THR A 164 -13.49 -1.91 48.85
CA THR A 164 -13.93 -3.24 48.36
C THR A 164 -13.20 -4.33 49.14
N ASP A 165 -11.89 -4.23 49.28
CA ASP A 165 -11.07 -5.19 49.99
C ASP A 165 -11.37 -5.17 51.49
N GLN A 166 -11.57 -4.00 52.10
CA GLN A 166 -11.96 -3.87 53.51
C GLN A 166 -13.27 -4.57 53.81
N LYS A 167 -14.28 -4.40 52.98
CA LYS A 167 -15.56 -5.12 53.12
C LYS A 167 -15.40 -6.64 53.10
N ILE A 168 -14.61 -7.17 52.17
CA ILE A 168 -14.35 -8.61 52.07
C ILE A 168 -13.70 -9.13 53.38
N ILE A 169 -12.71 -8.41 53.88
CA ILE A 169 -12.04 -8.78 55.15
C ILE A 169 -13.00 -8.76 56.33
N GLU A 170 -13.87 -7.77 56.43
CA GLU A 170 -14.87 -7.67 57.52
C GLU A 170 -15.90 -8.80 57.45
N ASP A 171 -16.37 -9.13 56.24
CA ASP A 171 -17.35 -10.19 56.05
C ASP A 171 -16.72 -11.58 56.33
N GLN A 172 -15.48 -11.83 55.98
CA GLN A 172 -14.74 -13.03 56.34
C GLN A 172 -14.57 -13.17 57.85
N LYS A 173 -14.25 -12.09 58.59
CA LYS A 173 -14.12 -12.10 60.04
C LYS A 173 -15.46 -12.43 60.73
N LYS A 174 -16.57 -11.90 60.22
CA LYS A 174 -17.93 -12.20 60.76
C LYS A 174 -18.30 -13.67 60.58
N GLN A 175 -17.98 -14.27 59.43
CA GLN A 175 -18.24 -15.68 59.19
C GLN A 175 -17.45 -16.58 60.14
N THR A 176 -16.16 -16.31 60.31
CA THR A 176 -15.29 -17.09 61.21
C THR A 176 -15.77 -17.00 62.66
N THR A 177 -16.34 -15.86 63.11
CA THR A 177 -16.86 -15.69 64.47
C THR A 177 -18.17 -16.44 64.70
N LEU A 178 -18.95 -16.65 63.62
CA LEU A 178 -20.22 -17.42 63.72
C LEU A 178 -20.00 -18.91 63.68
N GLU A 179 -18.89 -19.41 63.16
CA GLU A 179 -18.58 -20.88 63.18
C GLU A 179 -18.01 -21.39 64.54
N TRP A 180 -17.63 -20.46 65.43
CA TRP A 180 -17.07 -20.77 66.77
C TRP A 180 -18.00 -20.47 67.92
N SER A 181 -19.25 -20.06 67.63
CA SER A 181 -20.31 -19.85 68.65
C SER A 181 -21.40 -20.92 68.55
#